data_4ba308f05c92da6485730371c0e229f5
#
_entry.id   4ba308f05c92da6485730371c0e229f5
#
_cell.length_a   1.000
_cell.length_b   1.000
_cell.length_c   1.000
_cell.angle_alpha   90.00
_cell.angle_beta   90.00
_cell.angle_gamma   90.00
#
_symmetry.space_group_name_H-M   'P 1'
#
loop_
_entity.id
_entity.type
_entity.pdbx_description
1 polymer ?
#
loop_
_entity_poly.entity_id
_entity_poly.type
_entity_poly.pdbx_seq_one_letter_code
_entity_poly.pdbx_strand_id
1 'polypeptide(L)'
;ASVTRMEIPIEQVLDLDNKAAVMNEWFPQRGPRKLGRMVAKIPSPKLWTAETPYLYTLHMTLLNEAGEVVEQATQRVGFRSVEVKGGQVLINGKPIRFRGVNRHEHDPLTGRVMSEQRMIEDILLMKRANINAVRTSHYPNHPRWYALCDSLGLYLMDEADIEEHGLRGKLASNPDWHAAFLDRAVRMAERDKNYPSIVFWS
;
A
#
# COMPACT_ATOMS: atom_id res chain seq x y z
N ALA A 1 10.17 -6.80 -21.89
CA ALA A 1 9.12 -6.70 -22.91
C ALA A 1 7.93 -5.95 -22.32
N SER A 2 7.29 -5.06 -23.11
CA SER A 2 6.05 -4.39 -22.72
C SER A 2 4.91 -5.40 -22.68
N VAL A 3 4.12 -5.39 -21.61
CA VAL A 3 2.94 -6.27 -21.46
C VAL A 3 1.70 -5.61 -22.07
N THR A 4 1.57 -4.29 -21.88
CA THR A 4 0.49 -3.47 -22.45
C THR A 4 0.92 -2.00 -22.49
N ARG A 5 0.26 -1.22 -23.35
CA ARG A 5 0.37 0.23 -23.42
C ARG A 5 -1.02 0.83 -23.55
N MET A 6 -1.25 1.96 -22.87
CA MET A 6 -2.47 2.74 -22.98
C MET A 6 -2.14 4.22 -23.02
N GLU A 7 -3.00 4.98 -23.67
CA GLU A 7 -2.98 6.45 -23.70
C GLU A 7 -4.36 6.96 -23.35
N ILE A 8 -4.43 8.08 -22.64
CA ILE A 8 -5.67 8.75 -22.29
C ILE A 8 -5.50 10.26 -22.55
N PRO A 9 -6.38 10.90 -23.32
CA PRO A 9 -6.39 12.34 -23.51
C PRO A 9 -6.64 13.08 -22.19
N ILE A 10 -6.01 14.24 -22.00
CA ILE A 10 -6.12 15.04 -20.78
C ILE A 10 -7.55 15.51 -20.51
N GLU A 11 -8.37 15.68 -21.55
CA GLU A 11 -9.78 16.09 -21.47
C GLU A 11 -10.61 15.08 -20.66
N GLN A 12 -10.29 13.78 -20.73
CA GLN A 12 -10.94 12.74 -19.91
C GLN A 12 -10.60 12.88 -18.43
N VAL A 13 -9.43 13.42 -18.11
CA VAL A 13 -9.02 13.73 -16.73
C VAL A 13 -9.84 14.89 -16.17
N LEU A 14 -10.07 15.92 -16.98
CA LEU A 14 -10.86 17.10 -16.60
C LEU A 14 -12.35 16.75 -16.36
N ASP A 15 -12.94 15.86 -17.15
CA ASP A 15 -14.32 15.42 -16.97
C ASP A 15 -14.54 14.65 -15.66
N LEU A 16 -13.55 13.86 -15.26
CA LEU A 16 -13.57 13.19 -13.96
C LEU A 16 -13.42 14.15 -12.77
N ASP A 17 -12.75 15.28 -12.97
CA ASP A 17 -12.55 16.30 -11.94
C ASP A 17 -13.87 16.94 -11.49
N ASN A 18 -14.79 17.18 -12.42
CA ASN A 18 -16.12 17.71 -12.10
C ASN A 18 -16.95 16.77 -11.22
N LYS A 19 -16.79 15.46 -11.38
CA LYS A 19 -17.43 14.44 -10.52
C LYS A 19 -16.75 14.30 -9.18
N ALA A 20 -15.43 14.48 -9.14
CA ALA A 20 -14.65 14.43 -7.90
C ALA A 20 -14.83 15.69 -7.03
N ALA A 21 -15.20 16.84 -7.62
CA ALA A 21 -15.45 18.08 -6.89
C ALA A 21 -16.51 17.91 -5.80
N VAL A 22 -17.59 17.18 -6.09
CA VAL A 22 -18.66 16.87 -5.11
C VAL A 22 -18.12 16.09 -3.90
N MET A 23 -17.17 15.19 -4.10
CA MET A 23 -16.56 14.44 -3.01
C MET A 23 -15.55 15.24 -2.20
N ASN A 24 -15.02 16.33 -2.75
CA ASN A 24 -14.02 17.18 -2.11
C ASN A 24 -14.61 18.25 -1.18
N GLU A 25 -15.92 18.48 -1.19
CA GLU A 25 -16.59 19.38 -0.23
C GLU A 25 -16.34 18.98 1.23
N TRP A 26 -16.12 17.69 1.48
CA TRP A 26 -15.80 17.15 2.81
C TRP A 26 -14.32 17.32 3.22
N PHE A 27 -13.43 17.64 2.26
CA PHE A 27 -11.99 17.84 2.49
C PHE A 27 -11.47 19.08 1.74
N PRO A 28 -11.93 20.28 2.06
CA PRO A 28 -11.64 21.52 1.31
C PRO A 28 -10.14 21.87 1.27
N GLN A 29 -9.34 21.34 2.18
CA GLN A 29 -7.90 21.64 2.29
C GLN A 29 -7.05 20.99 1.19
N ARG A 30 -7.58 20.01 0.45
CA ARG A 30 -6.81 19.26 -0.56
C ARG A 30 -7.04 19.75 -1.99
N GLY A 31 -7.99 20.66 -2.22
CA GLY A 31 -8.40 21.08 -3.55
C GLY A 31 -8.99 19.93 -4.40
N PRO A 32 -9.52 20.21 -5.58
CA PRO A 32 -10.01 19.18 -6.48
C PRO A 32 -8.84 18.29 -6.92
N ARG A 33 -8.95 16.97 -6.69
CA ARG A 33 -7.99 16.01 -7.20
C ARG A 33 -8.23 15.79 -8.67
N LYS A 34 -7.26 16.16 -9.51
CA LYS A 34 -7.28 15.84 -10.94
C LYS A 34 -6.89 14.38 -11.13
N LEU A 35 -7.85 13.55 -11.53
CA LEU A 35 -7.66 12.12 -11.69
C LEU A 35 -8.02 11.69 -13.12
N GLY A 36 -7.06 11.08 -13.81
CA GLY A 36 -7.34 10.27 -14.98
C GLY A 36 -7.48 8.81 -14.58
N ARG A 37 -8.53 8.13 -15.05
CA ARG A 37 -8.70 6.70 -14.83
C ARG A 37 -8.41 5.91 -16.08
N MET A 38 -7.38 5.06 -16.00
CA MET A 38 -7.05 4.13 -17.07
C MET A 38 -7.30 2.70 -16.57
N VAL A 39 -7.93 1.87 -17.40
CA VAL A 39 -8.20 0.47 -17.09
C VAL A 39 -7.66 -0.41 -18.20
N ALA A 40 -6.73 -1.29 -17.87
CA ALA A 40 -6.19 -2.28 -18.79
C ALA A 40 -6.46 -3.70 -18.29
N LYS A 41 -6.77 -4.61 -19.20
CA LYS A 41 -6.83 -6.04 -18.90
C LYS A 41 -5.47 -6.67 -19.20
N ILE A 42 -4.88 -7.32 -18.23
CA ILE A 42 -3.64 -8.07 -18.37
C ILE A 42 -4.00 -9.56 -18.39
N PRO A 43 -3.89 -10.26 -19.51
CA PRO A 43 -4.22 -11.68 -19.57
C PRO A 43 -3.16 -12.51 -18.84
N SER A 44 -3.62 -13.41 -17.97
CA SER A 44 -2.79 -14.40 -17.26
C SER A 44 -1.51 -13.82 -16.64
N PRO A 45 -1.60 -12.78 -15.79
CA PRO A 45 -0.41 -12.19 -15.20
C PRO A 45 0.28 -13.18 -14.27
N LYS A 46 1.60 -13.08 -14.13
CA LYS A 46 2.31 -13.74 -13.04
C LYS A 46 1.86 -13.13 -11.73
N LEU A 47 1.33 -13.98 -10.85
CA LEU A 47 0.77 -13.53 -9.58
C LEU A 47 1.87 -13.34 -8.54
N TRP A 48 1.69 -12.33 -7.70
CA TRP A 48 2.54 -12.08 -6.55
C TRP A 48 2.12 -12.94 -5.36
N THR A 49 3.09 -13.54 -4.69
CA THR A 49 2.95 -14.17 -3.35
C THR A 49 4.21 -13.90 -2.55
N ALA A 50 4.19 -14.12 -1.22
CA ALA A 50 5.40 -14.02 -0.40
C ALA A 50 6.49 -15.04 -0.80
N GLU A 51 6.12 -16.17 -1.42
CA GLU A 51 7.06 -17.19 -1.90
C GLU A 51 7.60 -16.89 -3.29
N THR A 52 6.79 -16.23 -4.13
CA THR A 52 7.15 -15.83 -5.49
C THR A 52 6.75 -14.37 -5.71
N PRO A 53 7.54 -13.42 -5.21
CA PRO A 53 7.20 -12.00 -5.18
C PRO A 53 7.41 -11.33 -6.56
N TYR A 54 6.63 -11.75 -7.55
CA TYR A 54 6.76 -11.23 -8.90
C TYR A 54 6.15 -9.83 -9.03
N LEU A 55 6.96 -8.88 -9.46
CA LEU A 55 6.56 -7.48 -9.65
C LEU A 55 6.74 -7.05 -11.11
N TYR A 56 5.72 -6.40 -11.64
CA TYR A 56 5.79 -5.64 -12.88
C TYR A 56 6.25 -4.21 -12.60
N THR A 57 6.65 -3.50 -13.64
CA THR A 57 6.91 -2.06 -13.59
C THR A 57 5.88 -1.35 -14.45
N LEU A 58 5.13 -0.44 -13.83
CA LEU A 58 4.27 0.51 -14.52
C LEU A 58 5.10 1.77 -14.81
N HIS A 59 5.19 2.15 -16.07
CA HIS A 59 5.76 3.43 -16.50
C HIS A 59 4.61 4.36 -16.87
N MET A 60 4.59 5.52 -16.30
CA MET A 60 3.65 6.60 -16.60
C MET A 60 4.41 7.77 -17.20
N THR A 61 3.92 8.30 -18.29
CA THR A 61 4.53 9.44 -18.97
C THR A 61 3.44 10.47 -19.25
N LEU A 62 3.65 11.69 -18.77
CA LEU A 62 2.82 12.83 -19.11
C LEU A 62 3.46 13.55 -20.30
N LEU A 63 2.66 13.77 -21.35
CA LEU A 63 3.07 14.47 -22.55
C LEU A 63 2.31 15.81 -22.66
N ASN A 64 2.95 16.83 -23.23
CA ASN A 64 2.26 18.06 -23.62
C ASN A 64 1.58 17.89 -25.00
N GLU A 65 0.92 18.93 -25.49
CA GLU A 65 0.23 18.94 -26.80
C GLU A 65 1.18 18.71 -27.98
N ALA A 66 2.46 19.07 -27.84
CA ALA A 66 3.49 18.83 -28.86
C ALA A 66 4.05 17.40 -28.83
N GLY A 67 3.60 16.55 -27.88
CA GLY A 67 4.10 15.18 -27.70
C GLY A 67 5.42 15.11 -26.93
N GLU A 68 5.87 16.19 -26.33
CA GLU A 68 7.08 16.22 -25.53
C GLU A 68 6.81 15.73 -24.10
N VAL A 69 7.78 15.05 -23.51
CA VAL A 69 7.68 14.52 -22.14
C VAL A 69 7.75 15.64 -21.12
N VAL A 70 6.69 15.79 -20.32
CA VAL A 70 6.60 16.76 -19.21
C VAL A 70 7.03 16.11 -17.90
N GLU A 71 6.56 14.88 -17.65
CA GLU A 71 6.87 14.15 -16.41
C GLU A 71 6.89 12.65 -16.67
N GLN A 72 7.70 11.95 -15.90
CA GLN A 72 7.73 10.49 -15.88
C GLN A 72 7.70 9.98 -14.45
N ALA A 73 6.89 8.95 -14.23
CA ALA A 73 6.83 8.24 -12.96
C ALA A 73 6.86 6.73 -13.19
N THR A 74 7.40 5.99 -12.23
CA THR A 74 7.42 4.54 -12.24
C THR A 74 6.87 3.99 -10.94
N GLN A 75 6.10 2.90 -11.04
CA GLN A 75 5.55 2.18 -9.89
C GLN A 75 5.75 0.68 -10.06
N ARG A 76 6.18 0.01 -8.99
CA ARG A 76 6.18 -1.46 -8.95
C ARG A 76 4.77 -1.95 -8.65
N VAL A 77 4.32 -2.97 -9.39
CA VAL A 77 2.94 -3.51 -9.30
C VAL A 77 2.98 -5.02 -9.21
N GLY A 78 2.30 -5.60 -8.21
CA GLY A 78 2.08 -7.03 -8.08
C GLY A 78 0.59 -7.37 -8.24
N PHE A 79 0.28 -8.41 -9.00
CA PHE A 79 -1.08 -8.89 -9.16
C PHE A 79 -1.38 -9.99 -8.17
N ARG A 80 -2.39 -9.80 -7.35
CA ARG A 80 -2.89 -10.79 -6.39
C ARG A 80 -4.38 -10.62 -6.13
N SER A 81 -5.03 -11.68 -5.65
CA SER A 81 -6.33 -11.60 -4.98
C SER A 81 -6.18 -11.96 -3.51
N VAL A 82 -7.01 -11.34 -2.66
CA VAL A 82 -7.16 -11.67 -1.24
C VAL A 82 -8.63 -11.89 -0.98
N GLU A 83 -8.98 -13.04 -0.42
CA GLU A 83 -10.36 -13.43 -0.14
C GLU A 83 -10.46 -14.06 1.25
N VAL A 84 -11.60 -13.87 1.91
CA VAL A 84 -11.98 -14.65 3.10
C VAL A 84 -13.10 -15.59 2.70
N LYS A 85 -12.87 -16.88 2.76
CA LYS A 85 -13.85 -17.89 2.36
C LYS A 85 -13.76 -19.11 3.26
N GLY A 86 -14.93 -19.55 3.79
CA GLY A 86 -14.98 -20.72 4.66
C GLY A 86 -14.13 -20.58 5.94
N GLY A 87 -14.03 -19.37 6.49
CA GLY A 87 -13.20 -19.08 7.68
C GLY A 87 -11.68 -19.05 7.40
N GLN A 88 -11.26 -19.10 6.14
CA GLN A 88 -9.86 -19.06 5.74
C GLN A 88 -9.55 -17.83 4.89
N VAL A 89 -8.33 -17.32 5.00
CA VAL A 89 -7.80 -16.31 4.10
C VAL A 89 -7.12 -17.00 2.93
N LEU A 90 -7.55 -16.62 1.72
CA LEU A 90 -6.99 -17.13 0.48
C LEU A 90 -6.20 -16.04 -0.23
N ILE A 91 -5.00 -16.38 -0.66
CA ILE A 91 -4.19 -15.56 -1.58
C ILE A 91 -4.16 -16.27 -2.93
N ASN A 92 -4.64 -15.59 -3.97
CA ASN A 92 -4.76 -16.17 -5.32
C ASN A 92 -5.56 -17.49 -5.33
N GLY A 93 -6.64 -17.55 -4.53
CA GLY A 93 -7.51 -18.71 -4.40
C GLY A 93 -6.95 -19.88 -3.58
N LYS A 94 -5.74 -19.73 -2.99
CA LYS A 94 -5.12 -20.77 -2.14
C LYS A 94 -5.14 -20.35 -0.67
N PRO A 95 -5.54 -21.23 0.27
CA PRO A 95 -5.53 -20.92 1.68
C PRO A 95 -4.09 -20.73 2.17
N ILE A 96 -3.87 -19.69 2.95
CA ILE A 96 -2.56 -19.34 3.51
C ILE A 96 -2.60 -19.48 5.03
N ARG A 97 -1.57 -20.12 5.57
CA ARG A 97 -1.27 -20.10 7.00
C ARG A 97 -0.23 -19.02 7.28
N PHE A 98 -0.64 -17.97 7.98
CA PHE A 98 0.27 -16.90 8.39
C PHE A 98 1.11 -17.36 9.60
N ARG A 99 2.42 -17.31 9.44
CA ARG A 99 3.41 -17.42 10.49
C ARG A 99 4.02 -16.05 10.63
N GLY A 100 3.41 -15.22 11.49
CA GLY A 100 3.70 -13.79 11.56
C GLY A 100 4.34 -13.39 12.88
N VAL A 101 4.97 -12.22 12.84
CA VAL A 101 5.50 -11.51 14.00
C VAL A 101 5.03 -10.06 13.98
N ASN A 102 5.03 -9.42 15.15
CA ASN A 102 4.90 -7.98 15.26
C ASN A 102 6.28 -7.33 15.12
N ARG A 103 6.36 -6.19 14.45
CA ARG A 103 7.60 -5.44 14.28
C ARG A 103 7.39 -3.97 14.64
N HIS A 104 8.28 -3.46 15.47
CA HIS A 104 8.46 -2.03 15.66
C HIS A 104 9.62 -1.50 14.83
N GLU A 105 9.51 -0.26 14.34
CA GLU A 105 10.66 0.47 13.79
C GLU A 105 11.51 0.96 14.94
N HIS A 106 12.48 0.14 15.33
CA HIS A 106 13.37 0.43 16.44
C HIS A 106 14.75 -0.18 16.20
N ASP A 107 15.77 0.64 16.29
CA ASP A 107 17.16 0.25 16.18
C ASP A 107 17.89 0.61 17.49
N PRO A 108 18.74 -0.28 18.04
CA PRO A 108 19.40 -0.03 19.31
C PRO A 108 20.37 1.17 19.31
N LEU A 109 20.84 1.59 18.12
CA LEU A 109 21.79 2.71 18.00
C LEU A 109 21.13 4.00 17.56
N THR A 110 20.14 3.91 16.67
CA THR A 110 19.53 5.08 16.01
C THR A 110 18.08 5.35 16.45
N GLY A 111 17.55 4.54 17.37
CA GLY A 111 16.20 4.66 17.89
C GLY A 111 15.15 4.36 16.81
N ARG A 112 14.29 5.32 16.50
CA ARG A 112 13.22 5.15 15.51
C ARG A 112 13.63 5.48 14.06
N VAL A 113 14.88 5.79 13.81
CA VAL A 113 15.42 6.04 12.47
C VAL A 113 15.97 4.74 11.90
N MET A 114 15.21 4.10 11.01
CA MET A 114 15.57 2.82 10.42
C MET A 114 16.36 3.03 9.13
N SER A 115 17.54 2.41 9.04
CA SER A 115 18.26 2.32 7.77
C SER A 115 17.65 1.25 6.86
N GLU A 116 17.80 1.41 5.54
CA GLU A 116 17.37 0.40 4.58
C GLU A 116 18.06 -0.96 4.83
N GLN A 117 19.35 -0.92 5.16
CA GLN A 117 20.12 -2.12 5.49
C GLN A 117 19.49 -2.88 6.66
N ARG A 118 19.09 -2.18 7.72
CA ARG A 118 18.44 -2.81 8.88
C ARG A 118 17.08 -3.41 8.51
N MET A 119 16.29 -2.73 7.68
CA MET A 119 15.02 -3.27 7.19
C MET A 119 15.23 -4.57 6.40
N ILE A 120 16.24 -4.63 5.54
CA ILE A 120 16.59 -5.83 4.77
C ILE A 120 17.02 -6.96 5.71
N GLU A 121 17.86 -6.68 6.69
CA GLU A 121 18.30 -7.66 7.70
C GLU A 121 17.12 -8.27 8.46
N ASP A 122 16.17 -7.42 8.90
CA ASP A 122 14.94 -7.86 9.57
C ASP A 122 14.14 -8.83 8.69
N ILE A 123 13.93 -8.48 7.41
CA ILE A 123 13.19 -9.34 6.47
C ILE A 123 13.92 -10.66 6.24
N LEU A 124 15.21 -10.63 6.01
CA LEU A 124 16.01 -11.84 5.78
C LEU A 124 16.03 -12.75 7.00
N LEU A 125 16.08 -12.17 8.20
CA LEU A 125 16.00 -12.93 9.46
C LEU A 125 14.64 -13.61 9.59
N MET A 126 13.56 -12.89 9.34
CA MET A 126 12.20 -13.45 9.33
C MET A 126 12.08 -14.61 8.34
N LYS A 127 12.55 -14.45 7.11
CA LYS A 127 12.50 -15.50 6.09
C LYS A 127 13.33 -16.73 6.48
N ARG A 128 14.52 -16.56 7.05
CA ARG A 128 15.35 -17.66 7.58
C ARG A 128 14.66 -18.42 8.72
N ALA A 129 13.87 -17.73 9.52
CA ALA A 129 13.05 -18.32 10.59
C ALA A 129 11.70 -18.88 10.08
N ASN A 130 11.50 -18.95 8.76
CA ASN A 130 10.26 -19.43 8.14
C ASN A 130 9.02 -18.61 8.54
N ILE A 131 9.21 -17.32 8.80
CA ILE A 131 8.17 -16.33 9.02
C ILE A 131 7.77 -15.77 7.65
N ASN A 132 6.48 -15.73 7.35
CA ASN A 132 5.95 -15.26 6.08
C ASN A 132 5.08 -14.00 6.17
N ALA A 133 4.84 -13.50 7.39
CA ALA A 133 3.99 -12.35 7.62
C ALA A 133 4.54 -11.44 8.73
N VAL A 134 4.25 -10.15 8.65
CA VAL A 134 4.62 -9.17 9.65
C VAL A 134 3.52 -8.13 9.82
N ARG A 135 3.25 -7.75 11.08
CA ARG A 135 2.36 -6.64 11.43
C ARG A 135 3.20 -5.42 11.77
N THR A 136 2.86 -4.28 11.17
CA THR A 136 3.52 -3.00 11.46
C THR A 136 2.99 -2.41 12.76
N SER A 137 3.31 -3.03 13.88
CA SER A 137 2.82 -2.62 15.18
C SER A 137 3.53 -1.38 15.70
N HIS A 138 2.87 -0.31 16.13
CA HIS A 138 1.43 -0.06 16.04
C HIS A 138 1.20 1.22 15.23
N TYR A 139 1.84 1.32 14.06
CA TYR A 139 1.84 2.51 13.19
C TYR A 139 2.37 2.16 11.79
N PRO A 140 1.98 2.91 10.77
CA PRO A 140 2.53 2.73 9.42
C PRO A 140 4.05 2.93 9.44
N ASN A 141 4.77 1.98 8.84
CA ASN A 141 6.22 2.01 8.80
C ASN A 141 6.76 2.96 7.70
N HIS A 142 8.07 3.08 7.63
CA HIS A 142 8.76 3.82 6.57
C HIS A 142 8.34 3.27 5.18
N PRO A 143 8.03 4.10 4.16
CA PRO A 143 7.57 3.64 2.85
C PRO A 143 8.48 2.60 2.18
N ARG A 144 9.79 2.68 2.44
CA ARG A 144 10.76 1.72 1.92
C ARG A 144 10.54 0.29 2.45
N TRP A 145 10.01 0.15 3.68
CA TRP A 145 9.66 -1.14 4.27
C TRP A 145 8.70 -1.94 3.39
N TYR A 146 7.63 -1.30 2.92
CA TYR A 146 6.62 -1.93 2.06
C TYR A 146 7.21 -2.38 0.73
N ALA A 147 8.00 -1.52 0.08
CA ALA A 147 8.69 -1.86 -1.17
C ALA A 147 9.67 -3.03 -1.02
N LEU A 148 10.32 -3.16 0.13
CA LEU A 148 11.19 -4.30 0.47
C LEU A 148 10.36 -5.57 0.71
N CYS A 149 9.23 -5.49 1.43
CA CYS A 149 8.32 -6.61 1.61
C CYS A 149 7.73 -7.09 0.29
N ASP A 150 7.39 -6.17 -0.62
CA ASP A 150 6.97 -6.50 -1.98
C ASP A 150 8.03 -7.28 -2.75
N SER A 151 9.29 -6.85 -2.64
CA SER A 151 10.40 -7.40 -3.43
C SER A 151 10.97 -8.69 -2.85
N LEU A 152 11.05 -8.78 -1.52
CA LEU A 152 11.63 -9.93 -0.82
C LEU A 152 10.59 -10.97 -0.42
N GLY A 153 9.32 -10.62 -0.46
CA GLY A 153 8.19 -11.53 -0.23
C GLY A 153 7.86 -11.75 1.25
N LEU A 154 7.11 -10.80 1.84
CA LEU A 154 6.42 -10.96 3.12
C LEU A 154 4.99 -10.46 3.00
N TYR A 155 4.03 -11.14 3.62
CA TYR A 155 2.68 -10.62 3.79
C TYR A 155 2.67 -9.57 4.90
N LEU A 156 1.92 -8.48 4.70
CA LEU A 156 1.81 -7.39 5.65
C LEU A 156 0.40 -7.26 6.20
N MET A 157 0.30 -7.03 7.49
CA MET A 157 -0.81 -6.35 8.14
C MET A 157 -0.35 -4.93 8.42
N ASP A 158 -0.87 -3.97 7.65
CA ASP A 158 -0.55 -2.56 7.82
C ASP A 158 -1.47 -1.95 8.87
N GLU A 159 -0.88 -1.29 9.88
CA GLU A 159 -1.61 -0.81 11.03
C GLU A 159 -1.61 0.70 11.10
N ALA A 160 -2.80 1.28 11.29
CA ALA A 160 -2.96 2.71 11.48
C ALA A 160 -2.42 3.13 12.85
N ASP A 161 -1.88 4.36 12.93
CA ASP A 161 -1.36 4.93 14.18
C ASP A 161 -2.52 5.41 15.08
N ILE A 162 -3.31 4.45 15.55
CA ILE A 162 -4.48 4.67 16.43
C ILE A 162 -4.50 3.74 17.66
N GLU A 163 -3.37 3.09 17.96
CA GLU A 163 -3.21 2.29 19.16
C GLU A 163 -3.24 3.21 20.40
N GLU A 164 -4.11 2.88 21.35
CA GLU A 164 -4.37 3.69 22.53
C GLU A 164 -4.25 2.91 23.86
N HIS A 165 -3.36 1.93 23.91
CA HIS A 165 -3.17 1.02 25.05
C HIS A 165 -3.08 1.78 26.40
N GLY A 166 -2.35 2.89 26.42
CA GLY A 166 -2.19 3.71 27.63
C GLY A 166 -3.48 4.36 28.14
N LEU A 167 -4.47 4.58 27.27
CA LEU A 167 -5.75 5.21 27.60
C LEU A 167 -6.93 4.23 27.66
N ARG A 168 -6.69 2.94 27.34
CA ARG A 168 -7.64 1.84 27.48
C ARG A 168 -9.02 2.10 26.85
N GLY A 169 -9.06 2.49 25.56
CA GLY A 169 -10.28 2.72 24.82
C GLY A 169 -10.99 4.05 25.08
N LYS A 170 -10.40 4.96 25.82
CA LYS A 170 -11.00 6.28 26.10
C LYS A 170 -11.10 7.17 24.87
N LEU A 171 -10.14 7.08 23.95
CA LEU A 171 -10.15 7.87 22.72
C LEU A 171 -11.16 7.32 21.73
N ALA A 172 -11.23 5.98 21.55
CA ALA A 172 -12.18 5.33 20.65
C ALA A 172 -13.65 5.59 21.02
N SER A 173 -13.94 5.82 22.30
CA SER A 173 -15.28 6.16 22.79
C SER A 173 -15.56 7.68 22.84
N ASN A 174 -14.59 8.52 22.50
CA ASN A 174 -14.76 9.96 22.50
C ASN A 174 -15.02 10.50 21.08
N PRO A 175 -16.21 11.10 20.81
CA PRO A 175 -16.54 11.64 19.48
C PRO A 175 -15.57 12.69 18.95
N ASP A 176 -14.89 13.44 19.83
CA ASP A 176 -13.91 14.47 19.44
C ASP A 176 -12.71 13.88 18.70
N TRP A 177 -12.43 12.58 18.88
CA TRP A 177 -11.32 11.87 18.24
C TRP A 177 -11.69 11.23 16.91
N HIS A 178 -12.97 11.17 16.54
CA HIS A 178 -13.44 10.51 15.33
C HIS A 178 -12.68 10.98 14.07
N ALA A 179 -12.58 12.29 13.88
CA ALA A 179 -11.89 12.87 12.72
C ALA A 179 -10.40 12.50 12.68
N ALA A 180 -9.73 12.44 13.83
CA ALA A 180 -8.33 12.06 13.94
C ALA A 180 -8.10 10.57 13.59
N PHE A 181 -8.97 9.68 14.08
CA PHE A 181 -8.93 8.25 13.73
C PHE A 181 -9.15 8.04 12.24
N LEU A 182 -10.19 8.66 11.68
CA LEU A 182 -10.49 8.55 10.25
C LEU A 182 -9.36 9.08 9.38
N ASP A 183 -8.79 10.26 9.70
CA ASP A 183 -7.70 10.85 8.93
C ASP A 183 -6.46 9.94 8.92
N ARG A 184 -6.08 9.34 10.05
CA ARG A 184 -4.95 8.40 10.14
C ARG A 184 -5.18 7.15 9.29
N ALA A 185 -6.34 6.52 9.39
CA ALA A 185 -6.68 5.34 8.60
C ALA A 185 -6.72 5.65 7.09
N VAL A 186 -7.34 6.77 6.69
CA VAL A 186 -7.39 7.21 5.29
C VAL A 186 -6.00 7.51 4.75
N ARG A 187 -5.15 8.22 5.50
CA ARG A 187 -3.78 8.52 5.06
C ARG A 187 -2.94 7.28 4.87
N MET A 188 -3.03 6.31 5.79
CA MET A 188 -2.37 5.01 5.64
C MET A 188 -2.83 4.31 4.37
N ALA A 189 -4.14 4.11 4.21
CA ALA A 189 -4.69 3.42 3.05
C ALA A 189 -4.33 4.12 1.72
N GLU A 190 -4.44 5.44 1.65
CA GLU A 190 -4.10 6.22 0.45
C GLU A 190 -2.61 6.15 0.10
N ARG A 191 -1.74 6.14 1.08
CA ARG A 191 -0.29 6.02 0.88
C ARG A 191 0.11 4.62 0.41
N ASP A 192 -0.50 3.58 1.01
CA ASP A 192 0.07 2.24 0.97
C ASP A 192 -0.74 1.25 0.10
N LYS A 193 -1.93 1.61 -0.39
CA LYS A 193 -2.84 0.74 -1.16
C LYS A 193 -2.23 0.05 -2.39
N ASN A 194 -1.11 0.55 -2.91
CA ASN A 194 -0.47 0.00 -4.10
C ASN A 194 0.59 -1.08 -3.82
N TYR A 195 0.85 -1.39 -2.54
CA TYR A 195 1.80 -2.44 -2.18
C TYR A 195 1.11 -3.82 -2.15
N PRO A 196 1.48 -4.77 -3.03
CA PRO A 196 0.86 -6.09 -3.08
C PRO A 196 1.10 -6.92 -1.82
N SER A 197 2.14 -6.64 -1.05
CA SER A 197 2.44 -7.32 0.22
C SER A 197 1.37 -7.08 1.28
N ILE A 198 0.68 -5.94 1.25
CA ILE A 198 -0.38 -5.64 2.22
C ILE A 198 -1.61 -6.50 1.92
N VAL A 199 -1.94 -7.39 2.83
CA VAL A 199 -3.09 -8.31 2.74
C VAL A 199 -4.13 -8.07 3.83
N PHE A 200 -3.76 -7.30 4.87
CA PHE A 200 -4.65 -6.85 5.94
C PHE A 200 -4.44 -5.36 6.23
N TRP A 201 -5.51 -4.71 6.63
CA TRP A 201 -5.53 -3.36 7.18
C TRP A 201 -6.03 -3.44 8.62
N SER A 202 -5.30 -2.85 9.56
CA SER A 202 -5.60 -2.85 11.00
C SER A 202 -5.78 -1.43 11.53
#